data_9c51ec14216bb7e5baba5eb4eeb23363
#
_entry.id   9c51ec14216bb7e5baba5eb4eeb23363
#
_cell.length_a   1.000
_cell.length_b   1.000
_cell.length_c   1.000
_cell.angle_alpha   90.00
_cell.angle_beta   90.00
_cell.angle_gamma   90.00
#
_symmetry.space_group_name_H-M   'P 1'
#
loop_
_entity.id
_entity.type
_entity.pdbx_description
1 polymer ?
#
loop_
_entity_poly.entity_id
_entity_poly.type
_entity_poly.pdbx_seq_one_letter_code
_entity_poly.pdbx_strand_id
1 'polypeptide(L)'
;MYDVIIIGAGVVGSAVANELMRYDRKVAVLEKGLDVCEGTSKANSGIVHAGFDATPGSLKAKLNVEGNRIMESLSKELDFSFRRNGSLVLCFREDEKERLKLLYEKGIKNGVPGLQLLSGEEARRLEPNLSKTVVAALYAPTGGIVCPFGLTIALAENAYVNGAEFHFGTEVIGMDKLLDSYLVHTTKGDWESRIVVNAAGVYADKLHNMVSKKKMTLVARKGEYCLYDKQAGGFVSKTIFQLPTEYGKGILITPTIHGNLLIGPTAEDIQDKEGLYTTGRGLEEVMKKAALSVDMLPPLRQIITSFAGLRAHEAKDDFIIEEVEDAKGFIDVAGIESPGLTCAPAIGSFVAELVNKKAPAIKKENYISRRIGIKSMASASLEEQKNLISKDPAYANVICRCEMVTEGEILDAIHRPLGARTLDGIKRRTRAGSGRCQAGFCLPKTMEILSREWKEDVSSIVKSGEGSYYLGGYNKQKREGGSKDEI
;
A
#
# COMPACT_ATOMS: atom_id res chain seq x y z
N MET A 1 6.84 -29.69 1.75
CA MET A 1 7.98 -28.72 1.75
C MET A 1 7.81 -27.75 0.59
N TYR A 2 8.02 -26.46 0.82
CA TYR A 2 8.03 -25.40 -0.20
C TYR A 2 9.46 -25.10 -0.66
N ASP A 3 9.60 -24.52 -1.87
CA ASP A 3 10.89 -23.96 -2.28
C ASP A 3 11.14 -22.63 -1.59
N VAL A 4 10.08 -21.79 -1.48
CA VAL A 4 10.14 -20.49 -0.83
C VAL A 4 8.87 -20.24 0.00
N ILE A 5 9.04 -19.83 1.26
CA ILE A 5 8.00 -19.21 2.07
C ILE A 5 8.29 -17.71 2.18
N ILE A 6 7.30 -16.88 1.87
CA ILE A 6 7.34 -15.43 2.05
C ILE A 6 6.49 -15.09 3.28
N ILE A 7 7.03 -14.33 4.23
CA ILE A 7 6.30 -13.90 5.43
C ILE A 7 5.87 -12.45 5.24
N GLY A 8 4.55 -12.24 5.15
CA GLY A 8 3.89 -10.96 4.94
C GLY A 8 3.36 -10.75 3.52
N ALA A 9 2.07 -10.42 3.40
CA ALA A 9 1.37 -10.11 2.14
C ALA A 9 1.16 -8.59 1.94
N GLY A 10 2.09 -7.78 2.43
CA GLY A 10 2.21 -6.37 2.07
C GLY A 10 2.70 -6.20 0.63
N VAL A 11 2.85 -4.95 0.15
CA VAL A 11 3.27 -4.66 -1.22
C VAL A 11 4.59 -5.32 -1.59
N VAL A 12 5.54 -5.42 -0.63
CA VAL A 12 6.85 -6.04 -0.86
C VAL A 12 6.72 -7.55 -1.01
N GLY A 13 6.08 -8.25 -0.06
CA GLY A 13 5.90 -9.70 -0.16
C GLY A 13 5.08 -10.10 -1.38
N SER A 14 4.05 -9.32 -1.73
CA SER A 14 3.26 -9.52 -2.96
C SER A 14 4.10 -9.33 -4.23
N ALA A 15 5.02 -8.35 -4.26
CA ALA A 15 5.93 -8.14 -5.37
C ALA A 15 6.95 -9.27 -5.51
N VAL A 16 7.51 -9.74 -4.39
CA VAL A 16 8.41 -10.91 -4.37
C VAL A 16 7.68 -12.16 -4.86
N ALA A 17 6.47 -12.42 -4.38
CA ALA A 17 5.66 -13.55 -4.84
C ALA A 17 5.40 -13.47 -6.35
N ASN A 18 5.00 -12.30 -6.87
CA ASN A 18 4.75 -12.08 -8.30
C ASN A 18 5.98 -12.39 -9.16
N GLU A 19 7.16 -11.95 -8.76
CA GLU A 19 8.38 -12.20 -9.53
C GLU A 19 8.89 -13.64 -9.40
N LEU A 20 8.76 -14.27 -8.23
CA LEU A 20 9.13 -15.68 -8.05
C LEU A 20 8.25 -16.62 -8.87
N MET A 21 6.97 -16.27 -9.06
CA MET A 21 6.04 -17.08 -9.87
C MET A 21 6.33 -17.07 -11.37
N ARG A 22 7.27 -16.23 -11.84
CA ARG A 22 7.84 -16.34 -13.21
C ARG A 22 8.67 -17.61 -13.41
N TYR A 23 9.01 -18.30 -12.33
CA TYR A 23 9.83 -19.50 -12.32
C TYR A 23 9.01 -20.70 -11.80
N ASP A 24 9.39 -21.89 -12.21
CA ASP A 24 8.77 -23.12 -11.74
C ASP A 24 9.20 -23.42 -10.30
N ARG A 25 8.38 -22.99 -9.35
CA ARG A 25 8.63 -23.05 -7.90
C ARG A 25 7.33 -23.25 -7.14
N LYS A 26 7.42 -23.93 -6.02
CA LYS A 26 6.36 -23.99 -5.01
C LYS A 26 6.56 -22.86 -3.98
N VAL A 27 5.70 -21.83 -4.06
CA VAL A 27 5.79 -20.63 -3.21
C VAL A 27 4.56 -20.50 -2.33
N ALA A 28 4.75 -20.30 -1.01
CA ALA A 28 3.70 -19.92 -0.09
C ALA A 28 3.94 -18.51 0.45
N VAL A 29 2.85 -17.76 0.67
CA VAL A 29 2.83 -16.46 1.35
C VAL A 29 2.02 -16.62 2.63
N LEU A 30 2.65 -16.40 3.80
CA LEU A 30 2.02 -16.46 5.11
C LEU A 30 1.71 -15.04 5.58
N GLU A 31 0.44 -14.75 5.86
CA GLU A 31 -0.03 -13.43 6.31
C GLU A 31 -0.85 -13.57 7.59
N LYS A 32 -0.48 -12.78 8.63
CA LYS A 32 -1.22 -12.77 9.89
C LYS A 32 -2.62 -12.17 9.78
N GLY A 33 -2.80 -11.21 8.85
CA GLY A 33 -4.08 -10.60 8.55
C GLY A 33 -5.00 -11.49 7.73
N LEU A 34 -6.26 -11.07 7.59
CA LEU A 34 -7.28 -11.82 6.84
C LEU A 34 -7.30 -11.50 5.33
N ASP A 35 -6.43 -10.60 4.88
CA ASP A 35 -6.34 -10.18 3.48
C ASP A 35 -4.93 -9.64 3.17
N VAL A 36 -4.63 -9.42 1.91
CA VAL A 36 -3.44 -8.70 1.47
C VAL A 36 -3.53 -7.20 1.82
N CYS A 37 -2.38 -6.53 1.86
CA CYS A 37 -2.35 -5.07 2.07
C CYS A 37 -2.88 -4.61 3.44
N GLU A 38 -2.63 -5.37 4.51
CA GLU A 38 -3.14 -5.06 5.85
C GLU A 38 -2.22 -4.15 6.69
N GLY A 39 -0.91 -4.15 6.43
CA GLY A 39 0.06 -3.36 7.18
C GLY A 39 0.25 -1.93 6.63
N THR A 40 1.49 -1.45 6.62
CA THR A 40 1.90 -0.13 6.10
C THR A 40 1.46 0.10 4.65
N SER A 41 1.29 -0.96 3.88
CA SER A 41 0.85 -0.88 2.48
C SER A 41 -0.54 -0.26 2.31
N LYS A 42 -1.45 -0.35 3.30
CA LYS A 42 -2.76 0.31 3.27
C LYS A 42 -2.74 1.75 3.83
N ALA A 43 -1.68 2.17 4.52
CA ALA A 43 -1.63 3.42 5.28
C ALA A 43 -0.38 4.24 4.93
N ASN A 44 -0.36 4.77 3.72
CA ASN A 44 0.70 5.60 3.16
C ASN A 44 0.15 6.67 2.21
N SER A 45 1.04 7.48 1.62
CA SER A 45 0.66 8.62 0.77
C SER A 45 0.28 8.22 -0.67
N GLY A 46 0.48 6.98 -1.09
CA GLY A 46 0.25 6.55 -2.48
C GLY A 46 1.17 7.23 -3.51
N ILE A 47 2.36 7.68 -3.10
CA ILE A 47 3.28 8.42 -3.96
C ILE A 47 4.26 7.47 -4.64
N VAL A 48 4.48 7.69 -5.94
CA VAL A 48 5.56 7.13 -6.71
C VAL A 48 6.67 8.18 -6.79
N HIS A 49 7.68 8.03 -5.92
CA HIS A 49 8.79 8.97 -5.80
C HIS A 49 9.69 8.95 -7.04
N ALA A 50 10.18 10.13 -7.47
CA ALA A 50 11.08 10.24 -8.61
C ALA A 50 12.46 9.64 -8.36
N GLY A 51 12.98 9.70 -7.12
CA GLY A 51 14.28 9.11 -6.76
C GLY A 51 15.37 10.12 -6.36
N PHE A 52 15.04 11.40 -6.22
CA PHE A 52 16.02 12.47 -5.95
C PHE A 52 16.55 12.51 -4.51
N ASP A 53 15.86 11.90 -3.54
CA ASP A 53 16.13 12.10 -2.12
C ASP A 53 17.07 11.07 -1.49
N ALA A 54 17.07 9.82 -1.98
CA ALA A 54 17.89 8.75 -1.43
C ALA A 54 19.39 8.98 -1.67
N THR A 55 20.23 8.52 -0.74
CA THR A 55 21.70 8.66 -0.82
C THR A 55 22.24 7.95 -2.05
N PRO A 56 23.02 8.62 -2.92
CA PRO A 56 23.57 7.99 -4.11
C PRO A 56 24.39 6.75 -3.78
N GLY A 57 24.16 5.66 -4.52
CA GLY A 57 24.83 4.37 -4.31
C GLY A 57 24.10 3.42 -3.35
N SER A 58 23.11 3.89 -2.58
CA SER A 58 22.30 3.06 -1.70
C SER A 58 21.33 2.16 -2.48
N LEU A 59 20.89 1.06 -1.85
CA LEU A 59 19.81 0.22 -2.40
C LEU A 59 18.53 1.03 -2.59
N LYS A 60 18.20 1.89 -1.64
CA LYS A 60 17.05 2.80 -1.67
C LYS A 60 17.09 3.69 -2.93
N ALA A 61 18.25 4.26 -3.30
CA ALA A 61 18.38 5.08 -4.50
C ALA A 61 18.19 4.27 -5.78
N LYS A 62 18.90 3.15 -5.92
CA LYS A 62 18.84 2.27 -7.08
C LYS A 62 17.42 1.73 -7.33
N LEU A 63 16.81 1.15 -6.29
CA LEU A 63 15.51 0.52 -6.41
C LEU A 63 14.37 1.55 -6.56
N ASN A 64 14.55 2.80 -6.08
CA ASN A 64 13.56 3.84 -6.30
C ASN A 64 13.49 4.26 -7.78
N VAL A 65 14.62 4.54 -8.40
CA VAL A 65 14.66 4.94 -9.82
C VAL A 65 14.15 3.82 -10.72
N GLU A 66 14.56 2.58 -10.45
CA GLU A 66 14.09 1.41 -11.20
C GLU A 66 12.58 1.18 -10.99
N GLY A 67 12.08 1.18 -9.76
CA GLY A 67 10.65 1.02 -9.46
C GLY A 67 9.80 2.13 -10.08
N ASN A 68 10.26 3.39 -10.08
CA ASN A 68 9.60 4.49 -10.77
C ASN A 68 9.51 4.25 -12.29
N ARG A 69 10.62 3.77 -12.89
CA ARG A 69 10.72 3.52 -14.34
C ARG A 69 9.70 2.47 -14.80
N ILE A 70 9.55 1.39 -14.05
CA ILE A 70 8.67 0.27 -14.45
C ILE A 70 7.20 0.46 -14.05
N MET A 71 6.88 1.39 -13.14
CA MET A 71 5.53 1.53 -12.55
C MET A 71 4.43 1.72 -13.59
N GLU A 72 4.68 2.49 -14.63
CA GLU A 72 3.66 2.78 -15.65
C GLU A 72 3.34 1.57 -16.53
N SER A 73 4.35 0.82 -16.98
CA SER A 73 4.12 -0.42 -17.75
C SER A 73 3.41 -1.47 -16.88
N LEU A 74 3.88 -1.63 -15.64
CA LEU A 74 3.28 -2.56 -14.69
C LEU A 74 1.80 -2.22 -14.38
N SER A 75 1.47 -0.93 -14.28
CA SER A 75 0.09 -0.50 -14.06
C SER A 75 -0.85 -0.88 -15.20
N LYS A 76 -0.35 -0.86 -16.44
CA LYS A 76 -1.09 -1.28 -17.64
C LYS A 76 -1.20 -2.81 -17.75
N GLU A 77 -0.15 -3.54 -17.39
CA GLU A 77 -0.14 -5.01 -17.40
C GLU A 77 -1.06 -5.62 -16.34
N LEU A 78 -1.03 -5.06 -15.13
CA LEU A 78 -1.79 -5.58 -13.98
C LEU A 78 -3.09 -4.81 -13.71
N ASP A 79 -3.45 -3.85 -14.54
CA ASP A 79 -4.70 -3.06 -14.51
C ASP A 79 -4.99 -2.49 -13.10
N PHE A 80 -4.10 -1.59 -12.64
CA PHE A 80 -4.27 -0.79 -11.43
C PHE A 80 -4.05 0.70 -11.70
N SER A 81 -4.68 1.56 -10.89
CA SER A 81 -4.68 3.00 -11.09
C SER A 81 -3.33 3.64 -10.75
N PHE A 82 -2.71 4.29 -11.74
CA PHE A 82 -1.48 5.06 -11.64
C PHE A 82 -1.56 6.33 -12.51
N ARG A 83 -0.89 7.41 -12.09
CA ARG A 83 -0.76 8.63 -12.87
C ARG A 83 0.56 9.36 -12.58
N ARG A 84 1.28 9.76 -13.62
CA ARG A 84 2.39 10.70 -13.48
C ARG A 84 1.82 12.11 -13.33
N ASN A 85 1.92 12.68 -12.13
CA ASN A 85 1.47 14.04 -11.87
C ASN A 85 2.63 15.00 -11.57
N GLY A 86 3.85 14.49 -11.44
CA GLY A 86 5.01 15.27 -11.04
C GLY A 86 5.01 15.66 -9.56
N SER A 87 6.15 16.12 -9.08
CA SER A 87 6.30 16.61 -7.71
C SER A 87 7.14 17.87 -7.64
N LEU A 88 6.85 18.73 -6.64
CA LEU A 88 7.60 19.93 -6.32
C LEU A 88 8.14 19.82 -4.90
N VAL A 89 9.43 20.09 -4.70
CA VAL A 89 10.02 20.29 -3.36
C VAL A 89 10.23 21.79 -3.16
N LEU A 90 9.51 22.37 -2.20
CA LEU A 90 9.47 23.81 -2.00
C LEU A 90 10.62 24.29 -1.10
N CYS A 91 11.19 25.45 -1.46
CA CYS A 91 12.15 26.21 -0.69
C CYS A 91 11.50 27.54 -0.30
N PHE A 92 11.54 27.92 0.99
CA PHE A 92 10.85 29.10 1.52
C PHE A 92 11.80 30.26 1.81
N ARG A 93 13.11 30.04 1.83
CA ARG A 93 14.12 31.02 2.23
C ARG A 93 15.25 31.05 1.25
N GLU A 94 15.79 32.23 0.99
CA GLU A 94 16.92 32.42 0.06
C GLU A 94 18.17 31.64 0.51
N ASP A 95 18.45 31.62 1.81
CA ASP A 95 19.59 30.88 2.40
C ASP A 95 19.46 29.35 2.32
N GLU A 96 18.28 28.80 2.01
CA GLU A 96 18.05 27.38 1.81
C GLU A 96 18.18 26.92 0.34
N LYS A 97 18.36 27.83 -0.60
CA LYS A 97 18.50 27.48 -2.03
C LYS A 97 19.66 26.53 -2.31
N GLU A 98 20.77 26.65 -1.57
CA GLU A 98 21.90 25.74 -1.71
C GLU A 98 21.52 24.30 -1.33
N ARG A 99 20.69 24.12 -0.29
CA ARG A 99 20.17 22.79 0.08
C ARG A 99 19.28 22.21 -1.04
N LEU A 100 18.47 23.05 -1.69
CA LEU A 100 17.65 22.63 -2.81
C LEU A 100 18.52 22.21 -4.00
N LYS A 101 19.62 22.92 -4.26
CA LYS A 101 20.59 22.60 -5.30
C LYS A 101 21.30 21.29 -5.01
N LEU A 102 21.73 21.05 -3.76
CA LEU A 102 22.32 19.77 -3.34
C LEU A 102 21.34 18.60 -3.56
N LEU A 103 20.04 18.80 -3.30
CA LEU A 103 19.00 17.81 -3.56
C LEU A 103 18.85 17.53 -5.07
N TYR A 104 18.91 18.57 -5.90
CA TYR A 104 18.93 18.43 -7.36
C TYR A 104 20.14 17.62 -7.84
N GLU A 105 21.36 17.97 -7.39
CA GLU A 105 22.59 17.27 -7.75
C GLU A 105 22.56 15.80 -7.32
N LYS A 106 22.02 15.53 -6.13
CA LYS A 106 21.78 14.17 -5.62
C LYS A 106 20.85 13.39 -6.55
N GLY A 107 19.75 14.01 -6.99
CA GLY A 107 18.84 13.41 -7.95
C GLY A 107 19.46 13.11 -9.32
N ILE A 108 20.31 14.01 -9.82
CA ILE A 108 21.10 13.78 -11.05
C ILE A 108 22.05 12.58 -10.89
N LYS A 109 22.76 12.50 -9.76
CA LYS A 109 23.65 11.36 -9.46
C LYS A 109 22.87 10.04 -9.35
N ASN A 110 21.63 10.07 -8.90
CA ASN A 110 20.75 8.90 -8.84
C ASN A 110 20.16 8.52 -10.22
N GLY A 111 20.36 9.34 -11.24
CA GLY A 111 19.84 9.10 -12.59
C GLY A 111 18.37 9.47 -12.78
N VAL A 112 17.82 10.39 -11.97
CA VAL A 112 16.44 10.87 -12.11
C VAL A 112 16.32 11.77 -13.33
N PRO A 113 15.48 11.43 -14.33
CA PRO A 113 15.39 12.23 -15.56
C PRO A 113 14.52 13.47 -15.37
N GLY A 114 14.89 14.54 -16.09
CA GLY A 114 14.04 15.73 -16.27
C GLY A 114 13.90 16.62 -15.04
N LEU A 115 14.78 16.50 -14.03
CA LEU A 115 14.78 17.40 -12.88
C LEU A 115 15.04 18.85 -13.29
N GLN A 116 14.34 19.80 -12.66
CA GLN A 116 14.47 21.23 -12.92
C GLN A 116 14.47 22.02 -11.63
N LEU A 117 15.34 23.01 -11.51
CA LEU A 117 15.28 24.03 -10.48
C LEU A 117 14.43 25.18 -11.01
N LEU A 118 13.40 25.54 -10.30
CA LEU A 118 12.42 26.58 -10.66
C LEU A 118 12.52 27.74 -9.69
N SER A 119 12.28 28.97 -10.17
CA SER A 119 11.97 30.10 -9.33
C SER A 119 10.61 29.93 -8.65
N GLY A 120 10.35 30.70 -7.58
CA GLY A 120 9.04 30.69 -6.93
C GLY A 120 7.90 31.07 -7.86
N GLU A 121 8.16 31.97 -8.83
CA GLU A 121 7.16 32.37 -9.84
C GLU A 121 6.83 31.22 -10.80
N GLU A 122 7.85 30.52 -11.32
CA GLU A 122 7.66 29.34 -12.19
C GLU A 122 6.93 28.22 -11.46
N ALA A 123 7.27 27.99 -10.19
CA ALA A 123 6.58 26.99 -9.36
C ALA A 123 5.09 27.34 -9.17
N ARG A 124 4.75 28.63 -8.93
CA ARG A 124 3.36 29.07 -8.81
C ARG A 124 2.59 29.05 -10.15
N ARG A 125 3.27 29.16 -11.29
CA ARG A 125 2.61 28.90 -12.59
C ARG A 125 2.18 27.44 -12.75
N LEU A 126 2.97 26.49 -12.21
CA LEU A 126 2.61 25.08 -12.21
C LEU A 126 1.54 24.73 -11.16
N GLU A 127 1.57 25.40 -10.01
CA GLU A 127 0.64 25.22 -8.89
C GLU A 127 0.22 26.57 -8.31
N PRO A 128 -0.89 27.14 -8.77
CA PRO A 128 -1.32 28.50 -8.39
C PRO A 128 -1.61 28.71 -6.90
N ASN A 129 -1.94 27.64 -6.18
CA ASN A 129 -2.25 27.69 -4.73
C ASN A 129 -1.01 27.69 -3.83
N LEU A 130 0.21 27.63 -4.40
CA LEU A 130 1.44 27.71 -3.60
C LEU A 130 1.57 29.05 -2.89
N SER A 131 2.12 29.00 -1.68
CA SER A 131 2.39 30.20 -0.87
C SER A 131 3.29 31.18 -1.61
N LYS A 132 3.00 32.48 -1.44
CA LYS A 132 3.83 33.58 -1.94
C LYS A 132 5.23 33.61 -1.34
N THR A 133 5.43 32.93 -0.19
CA THR A 133 6.73 32.79 0.47
C THR A 133 7.65 31.78 -0.23
N VAL A 134 7.18 31.01 -1.20
CA VAL A 134 8.02 30.09 -1.98
C VAL A 134 8.97 30.86 -2.88
N VAL A 135 10.28 30.74 -2.63
CA VAL A 135 11.34 31.44 -3.37
C VAL A 135 11.96 30.59 -4.48
N ALA A 136 11.93 29.26 -4.33
CA ALA A 136 12.38 28.30 -5.34
C ALA A 136 11.72 26.95 -5.17
N ALA A 137 11.81 26.08 -6.17
CA ALA A 137 11.35 24.69 -6.08
C ALA A 137 12.21 23.75 -6.93
N LEU A 138 12.33 22.49 -6.51
CA LEU A 138 12.82 21.40 -7.36
C LEU A 138 11.59 20.70 -7.97
N TYR A 139 11.48 20.71 -9.27
CA TYR A 139 10.45 20.00 -10.02
C TYR A 139 11.00 18.65 -10.52
N ALA A 140 10.27 17.57 -10.21
CA ALA A 140 10.55 16.21 -10.67
C ALA A 140 9.35 15.70 -11.48
N PRO A 141 9.38 15.76 -12.83
CA PRO A 141 8.26 15.37 -13.69
C PRO A 141 7.92 13.89 -13.63
N THR A 142 8.87 13.04 -13.27
CA THR A 142 8.68 11.58 -13.15
C THR A 142 7.99 11.14 -11.87
N GLY A 143 7.76 12.05 -10.93
CA GLY A 143 6.93 11.78 -9.76
C GLY A 143 5.50 11.36 -10.17
N GLY A 144 4.86 10.52 -9.37
CA GLY A 144 3.51 10.04 -9.66
C GLY A 144 2.72 9.69 -8.42
N ILE A 145 1.47 9.31 -8.62
CA ILE A 145 0.55 8.80 -7.61
C ILE A 145 -0.05 7.47 -8.06
N VAL A 146 -0.23 6.56 -7.11
CA VAL A 146 -0.74 5.20 -7.35
C VAL A 146 -1.78 4.84 -6.29
N CYS A 147 -2.72 3.96 -6.64
CA CYS A 147 -3.54 3.30 -5.62
C CYS A 147 -2.70 2.25 -4.89
N PRO A 148 -2.31 2.44 -3.62
CA PRO A 148 -1.47 1.47 -2.91
C PRO A 148 -2.17 0.14 -2.72
N PHE A 149 -3.51 0.15 -2.55
CA PHE A 149 -4.32 -1.06 -2.48
C PHE A 149 -4.31 -1.79 -3.82
N GLY A 150 -4.61 -1.07 -4.91
CA GLY A 150 -4.66 -1.62 -6.26
C GLY A 150 -3.34 -2.24 -6.69
N LEU A 151 -2.21 -1.58 -6.42
CA LEU A 151 -0.88 -2.12 -6.70
C LEU A 151 -0.62 -3.42 -5.93
N THR A 152 -0.86 -3.42 -4.60
CA THR A 152 -0.59 -4.59 -3.75
C THR A 152 -1.47 -5.77 -4.14
N ILE A 153 -2.79 -5.53 -4.29
CA ILE A 153 -3.76 -6.56 -4.67
C ILE A 153 -3.44 -7.11 -6.08
N ALA A 154 -3.08 -6.24 -7.02
CA ALA A 154 -2.75 -6.66 -8.38
C ALA A 154 -1.54 -7.59 -8.43
N LEU A 155 -0.48 -7.28 -7.68
CA LEU A 155 0.71 -8.13 -7.54
C LEU A 155 0.36 -9.47 -6.91
N ALA A 156 -0.41 -9.47 -5.83
CA ALA A 156 -0.81 -10.68 -5.11
C ALA A 156 -1.72 -11.58 -5.97
N GLU A 157 -2.74 -11.02 -6.61
CA GLU A 157 -3.64 -11.77 -7.49
C GLU A 157 -2.89 -12.37 -8.68
N ASN A 158 -1.95 -11.62 -9.26
CA ASN A 158 -1.15 -12.14 -10.36
C ASN A 158 -0.21 -13.27 -9.89
N ALA A 159 0.38 -13.17 -8.70
CA ALA A 159 1.13 -14.27 -8.10
C ALA A 159 0.25 -15.50 -7.87
N TYR A 160 -0.96 -15.32 -7.34
CA TYR A 160 -1.92 -16.39 -7.06
C TYR A 160 -2.34 -17.15 -8.32
N VAL A 161 -2.72 -16.44 -9.40
CA VAL A 161 -3.13 -17.10 -10.65
C VAL A 161 -1.96 -17.83 -11.34
N ASN A 162 -0.72 -17.47 -11.00
CA ASN A 162 0.48 -18.17 -11.45
C ASN A 162 0.96 -19.26 -10.48
N GLY A 163 0.16 -19.57 -9.43
CA GLY A 163 0.37 -20.73 -8.56
C GLY A 163 0.99 -20.45 -7.18
N ALA A 164 1.13 -19.19 -6.76
CA ALA A 164 1.48 -18.89 -5.37
C ALA A 164 0.31 -19.22 -4.42
N GLU A 165 0.58 -19.86 -3.32
CA GLU A 165 -0.40 -20.18 -2.28
C GLU A 165 -0.41 -19.07 -1.22
N PHE A 166 -1.56 -18.45 -0.95
CA PHE A 166 -1.71 -17.42 0.10
C PHE A 166 -2.48 -17.98 1.30
N HIS A 167 -1.89 -17.88 2.48
CA HIS A 167 -2.45 -18.39 3.74
C HIS A 167 -2.66 -17.21 4.70
N PHE A 168 -3.92 -16.75 4.78
CA PHE A 168 -4.35 -15.66 5.64
C PHE A 168 -4.68 -16.13 7.06
N GLY A 169 -4.64 -15.20 8.04
CA GLY A 169 -4.82 -15.51 9.47
C GLY A 169 -3.74 -16.47 9.97
N THR A 170 -2.55 -16.45 9.37
CA THR A 170 -1.45 -17.41 9.65
C THR A 170 -0.24 -16.60 10.14
N GLU A 171 -0.18 -16.40 11.46
CA GLU A 171 0.94 -15.69 12.08
C GLU A 171 2.12 -16.63 12.32
N VAL A 172 3.31 -16.20 11.90
CA VAL A 172 4.57 -16.90 12.23
C VAL A 172 4.96 -16.56 13.66
N ILE A 173 5.06 -17.59 14.50
CA ILE A 173 5.34 -17.50 15.93
C ILE A 173 6.72 -18.03 16.34
N GLY A 174 7.37 -18.82 15.47
CA GLY A 174 8.69 -19.37 15.67
C GLY A 174 9.31 -19.93 14.40
N MET A 175 10.61 -20.18 14.42
CA MET A 175 11.33 -20.84 13.32
C MET A 175 12.50 -21.65 13.86
N ASP A 176 12.63 -22.89 13.38
CA ASP A 176 13.79 -23.74 13.59
C ASP A 176 14.56 -23.90 12.29
N LYS A 177 15.88 -23.68 12.36
CA LYS A 177 16.76 -23.95 11.24
C LYS A 177 17.13 -25.44 11.24
N LEU A 178 16.78 -26.13 10.18
CA LEU A 178 17.18 -27.50 9.89
C LEU A 178 18.49 -27.51 9.07
N LEU A 179 18.93 -28.69 8.61
CA LEU A 179 20.18 -28.80 7.84
C LEU A 179 20.12 -27.97 6.56
N ASP A 180 19.09 -28.18 5.73
CA ASP A 180 18.94 -27.56 4.41
C ASP A 180 17.58 -26.84 4.23
N SER A 181 16.82 -26.63 5.31
CA SER A 181 15.49 -26.02 5.30
C SER A 181 15.21 -25.28 6.61
N TYR A 182 14.04 -24.70 6.70
CA TYR A 182 13.45 -24.07 7.89
C TYR A 182 12.11 -24.72 8.19
N LEU A 183 11.86 -25.02 9.46
CA LEU A 183 10.55 -25.34 9.99
C LEU A 183 9.95 -24.05 10.56
N VAL A 184 8.93 -23.54 9.91
CA VAL A 184 8.25 -22.29 10.26
C VAL A 184 7.00 -22.63 11.08
N HIS A 185 7.00 -22.29 12.36
CA HIS A 185 5.88 -22.49 13.27
C HIS A 185 4.89 -21.37 13.16
N THR A 186 3.62 -21.70 12.97
CA THR A 186 2.54 -20.72 12.84
C THR A 186 1.36 -21.04 13.74
N THR A 187 0.44 -20.07 13.86
CA THR A 187 -0.85 -20.26 14.55
C THR A 187 -1.74 -21.33 13.91
N LYS A 188 -1.42 -21.78 12.69
CA LYS A 188 -2.17 -22.80 11.93
C LYS A 188 -1.34 -24.07 11.60
N GLY A 189 -0.32 -24.36 12.41
CA GLY A 189 0.56 -25.51 12.23
C GLY A 189 1.90 -25.15 11.60
N ASP A 190 2.68 -26.17 11.30
CA ASP A 190 4.07 -26.05 10.89
C ASP A 190 4.23 -26.16 9.38
N TRP A 191 5.16 -25.37 8.85
CA TRP A 191 5.45 -25.27 7.42
C TRP A 191 6.94 -25.45 7.16
N GLU A 192 7.31 -26.25 6.19
CA GLU A 192 8.72 -26.47 5.85
C GLU A 192 9.07 -25.82 4.51
N SER A 193 10.21 -25.11 4.47
CA SER A 193 10.72 -24.42 3.27
C SER A 193 12.24 -24.42 3.18
N ARG A 194 12.77 -24.53 1.96
CA ARG A 194 14.21 -24.38 1.71
C ARG A 194 14.69 -22.94 1.88
N ILE A 195 13.86 -21.96 1.50
CA ILE A 195 14.17 -20.54 1.59
C ILE A 195 13.01 -19.84 2.28
N VAL A 196 13.35 -18.94 3.21
CA VAL A 196 12.37 -18.04 3.85
C VAL A 196 12.71 -16.61 3.46
N VAL A 197 11.71 -15.86 2.97
CA VAL A 197 11.81 -14.42 2.68
C VAL A 197 11.02 -13.65 3.74
N ASN A 198 11.73 -12.85 4.52
CA ASN A 198 11.16 -12.03 5.58
C ASN A 198 10.72 -10.67 5.03
N ALA A 199 9.45 -10.54 4.64
CA ALA A 199 8.81 -9.30 4.18
C ALA A 199 7.77 -8.77 5.19
N ALA A 200 8.00 -8.97 6.49
CA ALA A 200 7.04 -8.71 7.57
C ALA A 200 6.94 -7.22 8.00
N GLY A 201 7.47 -6.28 7.20
CA GLY A 201 7.35 -4.84 7.46
C GLY A 201 7.94 -4.44 8.81
N VAL A 202 7.16 -3.79 9.67
CA VAL A 202 7.63 -3.32 10.99
C VAL A 202 7.99 -4.46 11.95
N TYR A 203 7.63 -5.70 11.64
CA TYR A 203 7.95 -6.89 12.44
C TYR A 203 9.11 -7.71 11.88
N ALA A 204 9.78 -7.24 10.83
CA ALA A 204 10.85 -8.00 10.20
C ALA A 204 12.03 -8.26 11.16
N ASP A 205 12.30 -7.35 12.08
CA ASP A 205 13.30 -7.55 13.15
C ASP A 205 12.93 -8.69 14.11
N LYS A 206 11.63 -8.84 14.46
CA LYS A 206 11.17 -9.96 15.30
C LYS A 206 11.51 -11.30 14.66
N LEU A 207 11.24 -11.44 13.36
CA LEU A 207 11.51 -12.67 12.62
C LEU A 207 13.00 -12.91 12.39
N HIS A 208 13.76 -11.87 12.01
CA HIS A 208 15.22 -11.93 11.91
C HIS A 208 15.83 -12.44 13.21
N ASN A 209 15.38 -11.90 14.34
CA ASN A 209 15.89 -12.22 15.66
C ASN A 209 15.57 -13.65 16.16
N MET A 210 14.66 -14.37 15.49
CA MET A 210 14.41 -15.79 15.75
C MET A 210 15.53 -16.69 15.21
N VAL A 211 16.19 -16.31 14.12
CA VAL A 211 17.12 -17.15 13.37
C VAL A 211 18.56 -16.68 13.43
N SER A 212 18.83 -15.40 13.67
CA SER A 212 20.18 -14.81 13.68
C SER A 212 20.65 -14.49 15.09
N LYS A 213 21.97 -14.67 15.30
CA LYS A 213 22.67 -14.21 16.52
C LYS A 213 22.93 -12.69 16.48
N LYS A 214 23.10 -12.12 15.27
CA LYS A 214 23.26 -10.67 15.05
C LYS A 214 21.86 -10.05 15.11
N LYS A 215 21.55 -9.31 16.19
CA LYS A 215 20.22 -8.77 16.40
C LYS A 215 19.96 -7.53 15.54
N MET A 216 18.77 -7.46 14.98
CA MET A 216 18.21 -6.32 14.24
C MET A 216 17.18 -5.59 15.12
N THR A 217 17.08 -4.29 14.95
CA THR A 217 16.03 -3.47 15.59
C THR A 217 15.44 -2.53 14.56
N LEU A 218 14.12 -2.57 14.40
CA LEU A 218 13.36 -1.64 13.58
C LEU A 218 12.46 -0.77 14.47
N VAL A 219 12.49 0.52 14.22
CA VAL A 219 11.64 1.49 14.92
C VAL A 219 10.37 1.72 14.12
N ALA A 220 9.23 1.72 14.79
CA ALA A 220 7.96 2.08 14.17
C ALA A 220 7.87 3.61 14.08
N ARG A 221 8.08 4.18 12.89
CA ARG A 221 7.93 5.62 12.64
C ARG A 221 6.53 5.93 12.16
N LYS A 222 5.69 6.41 13.08
CA LYS A 222 4.29 6.74 12.84
C LYS A 222 4.15 7.99 11.98
N GLY A 223 3.25 7.94 11.01
CA GLY A 223 2.84 9.08 10.21
C GLY A 223 1.33 9.21 10.19
N GLU A 224 0.82 10.35 10.67
CA GLU A 224 -0.61 10.67 10.72
C GLU A 224 -1.02 11.54 9.54
N TYR A 225 -2.20 11.30 8.99
CA TYR A 225 -2.71 11.91 7.77
C TYR A 225 -4.13 12.43 7.93
N CYS A 226 -4.44 13.52 7.22
CA CYS A 226 -5.80 13.99 6.98
C CYS A 226 -6.20 13.73 5.52
N LEU A 227 -7.30 13.02 5.30
CA LEU A 227 -7.88 12.79 3.97
C LEU A 227 -9.09 13.69 3.79
N TYR A 228 -9.04 14.51 2.77
CA TYR A 228 -10.12 15.41 2.36
C TYR A 228 -11.05 14.76 1.34
N ASP A 229 -12.27 15.26 1.29
CA ASP A 229 -13.27 14.91 0.28
C ASP A 229 -12.78 15.24 -1.14
N LYS A 230 -13.38 14.62 -2.15
CA LYS A 230 -13.12 14.89 -3.57
C LYS A 230 -13.38 16.36 -3.98
N GLN A 231 -14.20 17.10 -3.22
CA GLN A 231 -14.37 18.53 -3.44
C GLN A 231 -13.07 19.33 -3.30
N ALA A 232 -12.14 18.86 -2.47
CA ALA A 232 -10.80 19.42 -2.33
C ALA A 232 -9.78 18.79 -3.28
N GLY A 233 -10.15 17.79 -4.05
CA GLY A 233 -9.23 16.97 -4.85
C GLY A 233 -8.47 17.70 -5.95
N GLY A 234 -9.04 18.80 -6.47
CA GLY A 234 -8.42 19.68 -7.46
C GLY A 234 -7.58 20.81 -6.85
N PHE A 235 -7.37 20.83 -5.53
CA PHE A 235 -6.66 21.91 -4.84
C PHE A 235 -5.20 22.03 -5.29
N VAL A 236 -4.51 20.90 -5.50
CA VAL A 236 -3.20 20.82 -6.14
C VAL A 236 -3.21 19.74 -7.22
N SER A 237 -2.41 19.93 -8.26
CA SER A 237 -2.26 18.97 -9.35
C SER A 237 -1.00 18.10 -9.18
N LYS A 238 0.06 18.66 -8.59
CA LYS A 238 1.34 18.00 -8.29
C LYS A 238 1.39 17.53 -6.83
N THR A 239 2.30 16.63 -6.55
CA THR A 239 2.66 16.32 -5.16
C THR A 239 3.60 17.39 -4.63
N ILE A 240 3.21 18.07 -3.56
CA ILE A 240 3.96 19.16 -2.94
C ILE A 240 4.70 18.65 -1.73
N PHE A 241 6.03 18.77 -1.72
CA PHE A 241 6.91 18.49 -0.60
C PHE A 241 7.53 19.78 -0.07
N GLN A 242 7.98 19.74 1.17
CA GLN A 242 8.88 20.72 1.75
C GLN A 242 10.32 20.19 1.67
N LEU A 243 11.32 21.07 1.74
CA LEU A 243 12.72 20.63 1.85
C LEU A 243 12.87 19.66 3.02
N PRO A 244 13.55 18.50 2.82
CA PRO A 244 13.80 17.56 3.91
C PRO A 244 14.54 18.22 5.07
N THR A 245 14.15 17.85 6.29
CA THR A 245 14.82 18.20 7.53
C THR A 245 15.46 16.94 8.14
N GLU A 246 16.15 17.06 9.24
CA GLU A 246 16.63 15.91 10.03
C GLU A 246 15.54 14.94 10.44
N TYR A 247 14.28 15.43 10.54
CA TYR A 247 13.09 14.63 10.87
C TYR A 247 12.39 14.04 9.62
N GLY A 248 12.97 14.16 8.42
CA GLY A 248 12.43 13.62 7.17
C GLY A 248 11.86 14.67 6.22
N LYS A 249 11.01 14.23 5.28
CA LYS A 249 10.54 15.00 4.12
C LYS A 249 9.51 16.09 4.42
N GLY A 250 9.20 16.33 5.68
CA GLY A 250 8.15 17.29 6.10
C GLY A 250 6.73 16.83 5.74
N ILE A 251 5.75 17.73 5.94
CA ILE A 251 4.36 17.49 5.57
C ILE A 251 4.20 17.73 4.07
N LEU A 252 3.54 16.80 3.41
CA LEU A 252 3.19 16.90 1.99
C LEU A 252 1.71 17.23 1.80
N ILE A 253 1.40 17.80 0.62
CA ILE A 253 0.04 18.00 0.11
C ILE A 253 0.01 17.32 -1.25
N THR A 254 -0.90 16.35 -1.46
CA THR A 254 -0.94 15.57 -2.69
C THR A 254 -2.37 15.22 -3.10
N PRO A 255 -2.71 15.28 -4.39
CA PRO A 255 -3.94 14.65 -4.85
C PRO A 255 -3.79 13.13 -4.71
N THR A 256 -4.88 12.43 -4.44
CA THR A 256 -4.89 10.97 -4.56
C THR A 256 -5.30 10.55 -5.96
N ILE A 257 -4.97 9.31 -6.35
CA ILE A 257 -5.34 8.79 -7.68
C ILE A 257 -6.87 8.74 -7.88
N HIS A 258 -7.64 8.70 -6.81
CA HIS A 258 -9.10 8.64 -6.82
C HIS A 258 -9.78 10.00 -6.63
N GLY A 259 -9.03 11.11 -6.69
CA GLY A 259 -9.57 12.46 -6.68
C GLY A 259 -9.82 13.07 -5.31
N ASN A 260 -9.31 12.49 -4.22
CA ASN A 260 -9.25 13.12 -2.91
C ASN A 260 -7.99 13.98 -2.77
N LEU A 261 -7.91 14.83 -1.73
CA LEU A 261 -6.68 15.48 -1.30
C LEU A 261 -6.18 14.82 -0.03
N LEU A 262 -4.88 14.55 0.05
CA LEU A 262 -4.22 13.99 1.23
C LEU A 262 -3.18 14.96 1.76
N ILE A 263 -3.20 15.20 3.07
CA ILE A 263 -2.22 16.04 3.77
C ILE A 263 -1.60 15.23 4.89
N GLY A 264 -0.30 15.26 5.03
CA GLY A 264 0.51 14.49 5.99
C GLY A 264 1.78 13.98 5.30
N PRO A 265 2.54 13.05 5.91
CA PRO A 265 2.38 12.57 7.28
C PRO A 265 3.18 13.37 8.30
N THR A 266 2.89 13.13 9.57
CA THR A 266 3.84 13.39 10.67
C THR A 266 5.00 12.38 10.65
N ALA A 267 5.99 12.55 11.50
CA ALA A 267 7.09 11.60 11.70
C ALA A 267 7.41 11.52 13.20
N GLU A 268 6.90 10.49 13.86
CA GLU A 268 7.08 10.25 15.28
C GLU A 268 7.54 8.81 15.51
N ASP A 269 8.68 8.62 16.15
CA ASP A 269 9.17 7.31 16.51
C ASP A 269 8.45 6.81 17.75
N ILE A 270 7.80 5.64 17.64
CA ILE A 270 7.03 5.03 18.73
C ILE A 270 7.50 3.59 18.97
N GLN A 271 7.37 3.13 20.23
CA GLN A 271 7.72 1.75 20.60
C GLN A 271 6.61 0.75 20.23
N ASP A 272 5.36 1.20 20.24
CA ASP A 272 4.21 0.37 19.95
C ASP A 272 4.05 0.13 18.44
N LYS A 273 4.37 -1.08 17.99
CA LYS A 273 4.20 -1.51 16.59
C LYS A 273 2.74 -1.75 16.18
N GLU A 274 1.78 -1.60 17.10
CA GLU A 274 0.33 -1.63 16.85
C GLU A 274 -0.31 -0.23 16.96
N GLY A 275 0.48 0.83 17.24
CA GLY A 275 0.03 2.20 17.50
C GLY A 275 -0.51 2.93 16.27
N LEU A 276 -1.61 2.44 15.68
CA LEU A 276 -2.25 2.99 14.47
C LEU A 276 -3.29 4.09 14.73
N TYR A 277 -3.39 4.59 15.95
CA TYR A 277 -4.29 5.70 16.30
C TYR A 277 -3.75 7.05 15.84
N THR A 278 -4.63 7.99 15.52
CA THR A 278 -4.31 9.40 15.29
C THR A 278 -4.50 10.20 16.59
N THR A 279 -3.76 11.31 16.70
CA THR A 279 -3.77 12.19 17.88
C THR A 279 -4.15 13.61 17.48
N GLY A 280 -4.84 14.35 18.38
CA GLY A 280 -5.16 15.76 18.15
C GLY A 280 -3.89 16.56 17.84
N ARG A 281 -2.81 16.36 18.63
CA ARG A 281 -1.52 17.02 18.42
C ARG A 281 -0.91 16.72 17.05
N GLY A 282 -0.93 15.45 16.61
CA GLY A 282 -0.39 15.05 15.30
C GLY A 282 -1.17 15.67 14.14
N LEU A 283 -2.50 15.68 14.23
CA LEU A 283 -3.34 16.30 13.21
C LEU A 283 -3.20 17.83 13.17
N GLU A 284 -3.06 18.50 14.30
CA GLU A 284 -2.75 19.94 14.37
C GLU A 284 -1.39 20.25 13.76
N GLU A 285 -0.37 19.42 14.03
CA GLU A 285 0.96 19.55 13.41
C GLU A 285 0.89 19.42 11.89
N VAL A 286 0.13 18.43 11.38
CA VAL A 286 -0.12 18.24 9.94
C VAL A 286 -0.65 19.53 9.33
N MET A 287 -1.69 20.11 9.91
CA MET A 287 -2.33 21.31 9.36
C MET A 287 -1.43 22.55 9.46
N LYS A 288 -0.75 22.74 10.59
CA LYS A 288 0.15 23.87 10.82
C LYS A 288 1.32 23.88 9.83
N LYS A 289 1.95 22.73 9.62
CA LYS A 289 3.09 22.62 8.68
C LYS A 289 2.63 22.68 7.21
N ALA A 290 1.47 22.11 6.88
CA ALA A 290 0.92 22.20 5.52
C ALA A 290 0.63 23.64 5.09
N ALA A 291 0.16 24.49 6.03
CA ALA A 291 -0.11 25.91 5.80
C ALA A 291 1.13 26.73 5.38
N LEU A 292 2.34 26.22 5.55
CA LEU A 292 3.55 26.86 5.03
C LEU A 292 3.66 26.75 3.50
N SER A 293 3.11 25.68 2.92
CA SER A 293 3.25 25.36 1.50
C SER A 293 2.25 26.09 0.61
N VAL A 294 1.13 26.54 1.15
CA VAL A 294 0.00 27.12 0.41
C VAL A 294 -0.54 28.38 1.12
N ASP A 295 -1.10 29.33 0.37
CA ASP A 295 -1.64 30.54 0.97
C ASP A 295 -2.86 30.30 1.87
N MET A 296 -3.70 29.34 1.53
CA MET A 296 -4.88 28.96 2.31
C MET A 296 -5.23 27.49 2.06
N LEU A 297 -5.34 26.71 3.13
CA LEU A 297 -5.79 25.32 3.08
C LEU A 297 -7.29 25.20 2.82
N PRO A 298 -7.77 24.10 2.21
CA PRO A 298 -9.20 23.83 2.10
C PRO A 298 -9.85 23.76 3.51
N PRO A 299 -11.15 24.10 3.62
CA PRO A 299 -11.85 24.10 4.90
C PRO A 299 -11.78 22.74 5.63
N LEU A 300 -11.51 22.73 6.93
CA LEU A 300 -11.39 21.52 7.76
C LEU A 300 -12.63 20.62 7.71
N ARG A 301 -13.85 21.21 7.52
CA ARG A 301 -15.10 20.44 7.36
C ARG A 301 -15.13 19.52 6.14
N GLN A 302 -14.16 19.65 5.24
CA GLN A 302 -13.99 18.75 4.10
C GLN A 302 -13.08 17.56 4.41
N ILE A 303 -12.50 17.48 5.61
CA ILE A 303 -11.80 16.26 6.05
C ILE A 303 -12.84 15.19 6.30
N ILE A 304 -12.71 14.05 5.61
CA ILE A 304 -13.64 12.93 5.72
C ILE A 304 -13.13 11.84 6.65
N THR A 305 -11.82 11.74 6.83
CA THR A 305 -11.20 10.80 7.78
C THR A 305 -9.73 11.18 8.06
N SER A 306 -9.20 10.63 9.14
CA SER A 306 -7.77 10.60 9.45
C SER A 306 -7.32 9.15 9.63
N PHE A 307 -6.05 8.91 9.41
CA PHE A 307 -5.43 7.60 9.63
C PHE A 307 -3.95 7.73 9.94
N ALA A 308 -3.37 6.67 10.51
CA ALA A 308 -1.94 6.58 10.74
C ALA A 308 -1.35 5.32 10.10
N GLY A 309 -0.09 5.39 9.70
CA GLY A 309 0.69 4.27 9.20
C GLY A 309 2.07 4.21 9.85
N LEU A 310 2.59 3.01 10.02
CA LEU A 310 3.88 2.77 10.66
C LEU A 310 4.92 2.41 9.60
N ARG A 311 5.97 3.23 9.48
CA ARG A 311 7.14 2.95 8.63
C ARG A 311 8.13 2.10 9.40
N ALA A 312 8.69 1.08 8.75
CA ALA A 312 9.74 0.22 9.31
C ALA A 312 11.09 0.95 9.19
N HIS A 313 11.38 1.86 10.14
CA HIS A 313 12.59 2.67 10.09
C HIS A 313 13.82 1.90 10.60
N GLU A 314 14.91 1.99 9.85
CA GLU A 314 16.24 1.44 10.17
C GLU A 314 17.25 2.60 10.32
N ALA A 315 18.10 2.51 11.34
CA ALA A 315 18.97 3.61 11.76
C ALA A 315 20.00 4.05 10.71
N LYS A 316 20.42 3.16 9.79
CA LYS A 316 21.36 3.48 8.70
C LYS A 316 20.70 4.13 7.50
N ASP A 317 19.38 4.29 7.53
CA ASP A 317 18.57 4.92 6.46
C ASP A 317 18.74 4.26 5.07
N ASP A 318 18.98 2.94 5.01
CA ASP A 318 18.93 2.16 3.78
C ASP A 318 18.07 0.91 3.94
N PHE A 319 17.75 0.23 2.84
CA PHE A 319 17.05 -1.06 2.85
C PHE A 319 18.00 -2.19 3.20
N ILE A 320 17.53 -3.15 3.98
CA ILE A 320 18.23 -4.41 4.27
C ILE A 320 17.61 -5.49 3.39
N ILE A 321 18.28 -5.82 2.27
CA ILE A 321 17.83 -6.86 1.34
C ILE A 321 18.98 -7.78 1.06
N GLU A 322 19.12 -8.82 1.89
CA GLU A 322 20.26 -9.74 1.82
C GLU A 322 19.96 -11.11 2.47
N GLU A 323 20.71 -12.12 2.09
CA GLU A 323 20.71 -13.38 2.83
C GLU A 323 21.46 -13.20 4.15
N VAL A 324 20.84 -13.60 5.24
CA VAL A 324 21.41 -13.49 6.59
C VAL A 324 22.66 -14.37 6.72
N GLU A 325 23.77 -13.80 7.14
CA GLU A 325 25.09 -14.42 7.12
C GLU A 325 25.15 -15.73 7.93
N ASP A 326 24.57 -15.75 9.13
CA ASP A 326 24.54 -16.89 10.05
C ASP A 326 23.25 -17.72 9.96
N ALA A 327 22.33 -17.35 9.06
CA ALA A 327 21.07 -18.05 8.81
C ALA A 327 20.86 -18.30 7.31
N LYS A 328 21.74 -19.10 6.70
CA LYS A 328 21.68 -19.39 5.26
C LYS A 328 20.33 -19.96 4.83
N GLY A 329 19.73 -19.38 3.77
CA GLY A 329 18.38 -19.68 3.32
C GLY A 329 17.33 -18.71 3.84
N PHE A 330 17.66 -17.86 4.82
CA PHE A 330 16.82 -16.79 5.29
C PHE A 330 17.23 -15.46 4.64
N ILE A 331 16.30 -14.81 3.92
CA ILE A 331 16.53 -13.56 3.20
C ILE A 331 15.69 -12.47 3.87
N ASP A 332 16.36 -11.46 4.42
CA ASP A 332 15.67 -10.28 4.91
C ASP A 332 15.28 -9.34 3.77
N VAL A 333 14.08 -8.78 3.89
CA VAL A 333 13.59 -7.64 3.12
C VAL A 333 13.01 -6.65 4.12
N ALA A 334 13.92 -6.04 4.91
CA ALA A 334 13.62 -5.26 6.10
C ALA A 334 14.01 -3.80 5.94
N GLY A 335 13.58 -2.93 6.87
CA GLY A 335 13.84 -1.50 6.80
C GLY A 335 13.15 -0.81 5.62
N ILE A 336 12.11 -1.43 5.04
CA ILE A 336 11.42 -0.91 3.86
C ILE A 336 10.43 0.17 4.29
N GLU A 337 10.93 1.39 4.46
CA GLU A 337 10.13 2.59 4.65
C GLU A 337 9.98 3.37 3.32
N SER A 338 9.69 4.69 3.35
CA SER A 338 9.68 5.51 2.11
C SER A 338 11.08 5.51 1.45
N PRO A 339 11.16 5.23 0.14
CA PRO A 339 10.10 5.12 -0.88
C PRO A 339 9.64 3.69 -1.21
N GLY A 340 9.50 2.80 -0.23
CA GLY A 340 9.24 1.36 -0.41
C GLY A 340 8.08 1.01 -1.34
N LEU A 341 6.98 1.79 -1.35
CA LEU A 341 5.86 1.57 -2.28
C LEU A 341 6.32 1.68 -3.74
N THR A 342 7.13 2.70 -4.05
CA THR A 342 7.72 2.88 -5.38
C THR A 342 8.69 1.76 -5.72
N CYS A 343 9.50 1.35 -4.74
CA CYS A 343 10.55 0.35 -4.91
C CYS A 343 10.01 -1.08 -5.01
N ALA A 344 8.80 -1.35 -4.51
CA ALA A 344 8.30 -2.71 -4.32
C ALA A 344 8.43 -3.61 -5.57
N PRO A 345 8.09 -3.18 -6.80
CA PRO A 345 8.28 -4.02 -7.97
C PRO A 345 9.76 -4.33 -8.25
N ALA A 346 10.65 -3.34 -8.09
CA ALA A 346 12.09 -3.55 -8.25
C ALA A 346 12.69 -4.42 -7.13
N ILE A 347 12.18 -4.30 -5.90
CA ILE A 347 12.53 -5.19 -4.78
C ILE A 347 12.14 -6.63 -5.12
N GLY A 348 10.94 -6.84 -5.68
CA GLY A 348 10.49 -8.16 -6.10
C GLY A 348 11.49 -8.82 -7.05
N SER A 349 11.91 -8.11 -8.10
CA SER A 349 12.89 -8.60 -9.08
C SER A 349 14.26 -8.86 -8.41
N PHE A 350 14.73 -7.95 -7.57
CA PHE A 350 16.01 -8.09 -6.87
C PHE A 350 16.04 -9.32 -5.95
N VAL A 351 14.97 -9.55 -5.17
CA VAL A 351 14.85 -10.73 -4.30
C VAL A 351 14.72 -12.02 -5.11
N ALA A 352 13.98 -12.00 -6.23
CA ALA A 352 13.90 -13.16 -7.12
C ALA A 352 15.27 -13.55 -7.70
N GLU A 353 16.12 -12.56 -8.01
CA GLU A 353 17.52 -12.82 -8.42
C GLU A 353 18.34 -13.45 -7.30
N LEU A 354 18.22 -12.98 -6.05
CA LEU A 354 18.89 -13.57 -4.89
C LEU A 354 18.47 -15.02 -4.68
N VAL A 355 17.17 -15.29 -4.73
CA VAL A 355 16.61 -16.65 -4.63
C VAL A 355 17.12 -17.54 -5.77
N ASN A 356 17.14 -17.05 -7.01
CA ASN A 356 17.61 -17.83 -8.16
C ASN A 356 19.14 -18.11 -8.14
N LYS A 357 19.94 -17.22 -7.59
CA LYS A 357 21.38 -17.49 -7.38
C LYS A 357 21.59 -18.63 -6.38
N LYS A 358 20.74 -18.72 -5.36
CA LYS A 358 20.82 -19.75 -4.31
C LYS A 358 20.23 -21.08 -4.73
N ALA A 359 19.07 -21.04 -5.36
CA ALA A 359 18.33 -22.21 -5.84
C ALA A 359 17.83 -21.92 -7.27
N PRO A 360 18.60 -22.25 -8.30
CA PRO A 360 18.19 -22.04 -9.70
C PRO A 360 16.87 -22.72 -10.06
N ALA A 361 16.02 -22.05 -10.84
CA ALA A 361 14.78 -22.62 -11.37
C ALA A 361 14.54 -22.13 -12.81
N ILE A 362 13.83 -22.94 -13.57
CA ILE A 362 13.49 -22.66 -14.97
C ILE A 362 12.34 -21.65 -15.01
N LYS A 363 12.36 -20.73 -15.97
CA LYS A 363 11.24 -19.81 -16.20
C LYS A 363 10.05 -20.59 -16.75
N LYS A 364 8.86 -20.26 -16.26
CA LYS A 364 7.60 -20.82 -16.77
C LYS A 364 7.33 -20.33 -18.20
N GLU A 365 6.99 -21.24 -19.10
CA GLU A 365 6.57 -20.91 -20.47
C GLU A 365 5.16 -20.30 -20.48
N ASN A 366 4.28 -20.76 -19.59
CA ASN A 366 2.87 -20.39 -19.50
C ASN A 366 2.58 -19.34 -18.43
N TYR A 367 3.55 -18.48 -18.09
CA TYR A 367 3.34 -17.40 -17.11
C TYR A 367 2.31 -16.38 -17.60
N ILE A 368 1.27 -16.15 -16.81
CA ILE A 368 0.21 -15.17 -17.08
C ILE A 368 0.70 -13.80 -16.62
N SER A 369 1.11 -12.95 -17.57
CA SER A 369 1.65 -11.61 -17.26
C SER A 369 0.58 -10.54 -17.07
N ARG A 370 -0.65 -10.77 -17.55
CA ARG A 370 -1.74 -9.78 -17.52
C ARG A 370 -2.80 -10.14 -16.52
N ARG A 371 -3.23 -9.12 -15.78
CA ARG A 371 -4.38 -9.17 -14.89
C ARG A 371 -5.48 -8.23 -15.40
N ILE A 372 -6.73 -8.57 -15.18
CA ILE A 372 -7.88 -7.68 -15.42
C ILE A 372 -8.40 -7.21 -14.05
N GLY A 373 -8.43 -5.90 -13.82
CA GLY A 373 -8.97 -5.26 -12.65
C GLY A 373 -10.50 -5.24 -12.64
N ILE A 374 -11.08 -4.88 -11.49
CA ILE A 374 -12.52 -4.64 -11.37
C ILE A 374 -12.89 -3.44 -12.23
N LYS A 375 -13.89 -3.59 -13.09
CA LYS A 375 -14.39 -2.49 -13.92
C LYS A 375 -15.24 -1.55 -13.08
N SER A 376 -14.80 -0.30 -12.96
CA SER A 376 -15.50 0.72 -12.17
C SER A 376 -16.63 1.36 -12.97
N MET A 377 -17.87 1.22 -12.50
CA MET A 377 -19.03 1.89 -13.08
C MET A 377 -18.92 3.41 -13.03
N ALA A 378 -18.28 3.96 -12.00
CA ALA A 378 -18.08 5.41 -11.86
C ALA A 378 -17.22 6.02 -12.95
N SER A 379 -16.28 5.27 -13.54
CA SER A 379 -15.35 5.75 -14.58
C SER A 379 -15.64 5.20 -15.97
N ALA A 380 -16.55 4.23 -16.09
CA ALA A 380 -16.93 3.62 -17.35
C ALA A 380 -17.75 4.58 -18.23
N SER A 381 -17.53 4.54 -19.54
CA SER A 381 -18.38 5.21 -20.52
C SER A 381 -19.81 4.67 -20.49
N LEU A 382 -20.78 5.43 -21.01
CA LEU A 382 -22.19 4.98 -21.07
C LEU A 382 -22.35 3.65 -21.85
N GLU A 383 -21.55 3.42 -22.86
CA GLU A 383 -21.57 2.18 -23.64
C GLU A 383 -21.03 1.01 -22.80
N GLU A 384 -19.92 1.20 -22.10
CA GLU A 384 -19.37 0.20 -21.19
C GLU A 384 -20.32 -0.11 -20.04
N GLN A 385 -20.98 0.91 -19.44
CA GLN A 385 -21.99 0.72 -18.40
C GLN A 385 -23.16 -0.14 -18.92
N LYS A 386 -23.71 0.18 -20.09
CA LYS A 386 -24.77 -0.64 -20.73
C LYS A 386 -24.31 -2.09 -20.96
N ASN A 387 -23.08 -2.28 -21.43
CA ASN A 387 -22.52 -3.61 -21.66
C ASN A 387 -22.34 -4.40 -20.35
N LEU A 388 -21.85 -3.75 -19.29
CA LEU A 388 -21.74 -4.40 -17.98
C LEU A 388 -23.09 -4.81 -17.43
N ILE A 389 -24.07 -3.91 -17.46
CA ILE A 389 -25.46 -4.17 -16.97
C ILE A 389 -26.12 -5.29 -17.80
N SER A 390 -25.90 -5.34 -19.12
CA SER A 390 -26.47 -6.40 -19.98
C SER A 390 -25.90 -7.79 -19.70
N LYS A 391 -24.63 -7.84 -19.24
CA LYS A 391 -23.97 -9.09 -18.85
C LYS A 391 -24.36 -9.54 -17.43
N ASP A 392 -24.49 -8.60 -16.53
CA ASP A 392 -24.87 -8.85 -15.14
C ASP A 392 -25.69 -7.68 -14.59
N PRO A 393 -27.01 -7.90 -14.33
CA PRO A 393 -27.90 -6.88 -13.77
C PRO A 393 -27.44 -6.29 -12.43
N ALA A 394 -26.61 -6.97 -11.66
CA ALA A 394 -26.04 -6.48 -10.40
C ALA A 394 -25.26 -5.16 -10.58
N TYR A 395 -24.70 -4.90 -11.77
CA TYR A 395 -24.06 -3.62 -12.11
C TYR A 395 -25.04 -2.45 -12.19
N ALA A 396 -26.38 -2.67 -12.30
CA ALA A 396 -27.37 -1.61 -12.21
C ALA A 396 -27.71 -1.18 -10.78
N ASN A 397 -27.36 -2.01 -9.77
CA ASN A 397 -27.71 -1.76 -8.38
C ASN A 397 -26.60 -0.99 -7.66
N VAL A 398 -26.80 0.34 -7.45
CA VAL A 398 -25.83 1.20 -6.75
C VAL A 398 -25.92 1.00 -5.24
N ILE A 399 -24.89 0.44 -4.64
CA ILE A 399 -24.76 0.21 -3.19
C ILE A 399 -24.11 1.41 -2.49
N CYS A 400 -22.96 1.88 -2.98
CA CYS A 400 -22.28 3.04 -2.42
C CYS A 400 -22.47 4.28 -3.30
N ARG A 401 -23.36 5.19 -2.88
CA ARG A 401 -23.68 6.42 -3.66
C ARG A 401 -22.54 7.44 -3.67
N CYS A 402 -21.74 7.53 -2.60
CA CYS A 402 -20.64 8.49 -2.51
C CYS A 402 -19.52 8.19 -3.51
N GLU A 403 -19.25 6.92 -3.79
CA GLU A 403 -18.22 6.43 -4.69
C GLU A 403 -18.81 5.80 -5.97
N MET A 404 -20.14 5.77 -6.09
CA MET A 404 -20.88 5.17 -7.22
C MET A 404 -20.50 3.70 -7.47
N VAL A 405 -20.33 2.93 -6.39
CA VAL A 405 -20.01 1.50 -6.47
C VAL A 405 -21.28 0.67 -6.49
N THR A 406 -21.34 -0.26 -7.43
CA THR A 406 -22.48 -1.14 -7.65
C THR A 406 -22.31 -2.50 -6.95
N GLU A 407 -23.41 -3.26 -6.86
CA GLU A 407 -23.38 -4.64 -6.36
C GLU A 407 -22.49 -5.52 -7.23
N GLY A 408 -22.53 -5.37 -8.56
CA GLY A 408 -21.69 -6.12 -9.49
C GLY A 408 -20.19 -5.94 -9.21
N GLU A 409 -19.73 -4.72 -8.90
CA GLU A 409 -18.35 -4.47 -8.49
C GLU A 409 -18.01 -5.16 -7.15
N ILE A 410 -18.95 -5.19 -6.20
CA ILE A 410 -18.76 -5.88 -4.90
C ILE A 410 -18.70 -7.39 -5.11
N LEU A 411 -19.55 -7.96 -5.95
CA LEU A 411 -19.52 -9.39 -6.30
C LEU A 411 -18.23 -9.78 -7.00
N ASP A 412 -17.75 -8.97 -7.95
CA ASP A 412 -16.42 -9.19 -8.55
C ASP A 412 -15.32 -9.16 -7.48
N ALA A 413 -15.35 -8.20 -6.54
CA ALA A 413 -14.37 -8.14 -5.45
C ALA A 413 -14.40 -9.38 -4.54
N ILE A 414 -15.54 -10.04 -4.39
CA ILE A 414 -15.72 -11.25 -3.57
C ILE A 414 -15.22 -12.51 -4.30
N HIS A 415 -15.57 -12.65 -5.59
CA HIS A 415 -15.39 -13.90 -6.33
C HIS A 415 -14.08 -13.99 -7.12
N ARG A 416 -13.33 -12.90 -7.23
CA ARG A 416 -12.05 -12.89 -7.94
C ARG A 416 -10.94 -13.64 -7.18
N PRO A 417 -9.80 -13.94 -7.82
CA PRO A 417 -8.62 -14.49 -7.14
C PRO A 417 -8.28 -13.67 -5.90
N LEU A 418 -8.03 -14.32 -4.76
CA LEU A 418 -7.86 -13.69 -3.45
C LEU A 418 -9.03 -12.75 -3.09
N GLY A 419 -10.26 -13.22 -3.27
CA GLY A 419 -11.49 -12.46 -3.06
C GLY A 419 -11.64 -11.92 -1.64
N ALA A 420 -12.29 -10.75 -1.52
CA ALA A 420 -12.50 -10.09 -0.23
C ALA A 420 -13.43 -10.88 0.69
N ARG A 421 -13.02 -11.04 1.95
CA ARG A 421 -13.82 -11.67 3.03
C ARG A 421 -14.22 -10.70 4.13
N THR A 422 -13.75 -9.46 4.07
CA THR A 422 -13.99 -8.43 5.09
C THR A 422 -14.53 -7.16 4.44
N LEU A 423 -15.14 -6.29 5.24
CA LEU A 423 -15.66 -5.01 4.76
C LEU A 423 -14.53 -4.10 4.24
N ASP A 424 -13.39 -4.06 4.93
CA ASP A 424 -12.23 -3.32 4.46
C ASP A 424 -11.58 -3.97 3.22
N GLY A 425 -11.70 -5.29 3.06
CA GLY A 425 -11.32 -6.00 1.83
C GLY A 425 -12.13 -5.53 0.62
N ILE A 426 -13.45 -5.39 0.77
CA ILE A 426 -14.33 -4.78 -0.26
C ILE A 426 -13.93 -3.33 -0.51
N LYS A 427 -13.75 -2.54 0.56
CA LYS A 427 -13.38 -1.12 0.49
C LYS A 427 -12.07 -0.92 -0.29
N ARG A 428 -11.05 -1.74 -0.06
CA ARG A 428 -9.76 -1.65 -0.75
C ARG A 428 -9.85 -2.00 -2.24
N ARG A 429 -10.77 -2.90 -2.63
CA ARG A 429 -10.92 -3.34 -4.02
C ARG A 429 -11.86 -2.44 -4.83
N THR A 430 -12.94 -1.96 -4.22
CA THR A 430 -14.02 -1.24 -4.92
C THR A 430 -14.18 0.22 -4.53
N ARG A 431 -13.63 0.65 -3.38
CA ARG A 431 -13.88 1.93 -2.71
C ARG A 431 -15.25 2.06 -2.03
N ALA A 432 -16.10 1.04 -1.99
CA ALA A 432 -17.32 1.07 -1.19
C ALA A 432 -16.98 1.45 0.26
N GLY A 433 -17.63 2.50 0.78
CA GLY A 433 -17.35 3.02 2.13
C GLY A 433 -16.19 4.01 2.25
N SER A 434 -15.51 4.40 1.15
CA SER A 434 -14.39 5.36 1.17
C SER A 434 -14.81 6.82 1.00
N GLY A 435 -16.06 7.09 0.62
CA GLY A 435 -16.54 8.43 0.35
C GLY A 435 -16.92 9.19 1.62
N ARG A 436 -17.49 10.39 1.44
CA ARG A 436 -17.82 11.37 2.49
C ARG A 436 -18.54 10.80 3.72
N CYS A 437 -19.47 9.85 3.54
CA CYS A 437 -20.23 9.29 4.68
C CYS A 437 -19.48 8.19 5.44
N GLN A 438 -18.27 7.79 5.00
CA GLN A 438 -17.42 6.76 5.63
C GLN A 438 -18.21 5.49 5.99
N ALA A 439 -18.89 4.91 4.99
CA ALA A 439 -19.74 3.71 5.06
C ALA A 439 -21.10 3.87 5.79
N GLY A 440 -21.45 5.05 6.28
CA GLY A 440 -22.66 5.28 7.06
C GLY A 440 -23.98 4.82 6.41
N PHE A 441 -24.05 4.68 5.08
CA PHE A 441 -25.24 4.23 4.35
C PHE A 441 -25.05 2.89 3.64
N CYS A 442 -23.85 2.60 3.11
CA CYS A 442 -23.65 1.37 2.32
C CYS A 442 -23.29 0.15 3.18
N LEU A 443 -22.87 0.34 4.43
CA LEU A 443 -22.40 -0.72 5.31
C LEU A 443 -23.38 -1.89 5.46
N PRO A 444 -24.66 -1.69 5.84
CA PRO A 444 -25.59 -2.80 6.03
C PRO A 444 -25.76 -3.64 4.76
N LYS A 445 -25.89 -2.97 3.60
CA LYS A 445 -26.03 -3.66 2.31
C LYS A 445 -24.76 -4.43 1.93
N THR A 446 -23.57 -3.89 2.20
CA THR A 446 -22.30 -4.59 1.96
C THR A 446 -22.17 -5.81 2.87
N MET A 447 -22.61 -5.72 4.14
CA MET A 447 -22.65 -6.85 5.07
C MET A 447 -23.62 -7.94 4.59
N GLU A 448 -24.83 -7.57 4.13
CA GLU A 448 -25.82 -8.50 3.57
C GLU A 448 -25.26 -9.24 2.36
N ILE A 449 -24.58 -8.54 1.45
CA ILE A 449 -23.95 -9.16 0.28
C ILE A 449 -22.85 -10.14 0.71
N LEU A 450 -21.93 -9.74 1.60
CA LEU A 450 -20.90 -10.64 2.11
C LEU A 450 -21.47 -11.87 2.78
N SER A 451 -22.47 -11.70 3.67
CA SER A 451 -23.16 -12.77 4.36
C SER A 451 -23.82 -13.76 3.38
N ARG A 452 -24.47 -13.24 2.34
CA ARG A 452 -25.10 -14.05 1.29
C ARG A 452 -24.09 -14.86 0.49
N GLU A 453 -23.04 -14.22 0.03
CA GLU A 453 -22.04 -14.85 -0.87
C GLU A 453 -21.19 -15.89 -0.13
N TRP A 454 -20.80 -15.63 1.11
CA TRP A 454 -20.04 -16.59 1.92
C TRP A 454 -20.93 -17.57 2.70
N LYS A 455 -22.29 -17.39 2.65
CA LYS A 455 -23.25 -18.19 3.43
C LYS A 455 -22.95 -18.20 4.94
N GLU A 456 -22.49 -17.09 5.43
CA GLU A 456 -22.15 -16.86 6.84
C GLU A 456 -23.22 -15.96 7.48
N ASP A 457 -23.39 -16.09 8.83
CA ASP A 457 -24.29 -15.21 9.55
C ASP A 457 -23.79 -13.75 9.48
N VAL A 458 -24.70 -12.80 9.31
CA VAL A 458 -24.34 -11.38 9.21
C VAL A 458 -23.57 -10.86 10.43
N SER A 459 -23.78 -11.48 11.62
CA SER A 459 -23.05 -11.14 12.84
C SER A 459 -21.59 -11.63 12.85
N SER A 460 -21.22 -12.57 11.98
CA SER A 460 -19.85 -13.04 11.82
C SER A 460 -19.01 -12.15 10.90
N ILE A 461 -19.63 -11.24 10.16
CA ILE A 461 -18.92 -10.35 9.23
C ILE A 461 -18.07 -9.36 10.00
N VAL A 462 -16.76 -9.39 9.71
CA VAL A 462 -15.77 -8.52 10.36
C VAL A 462 -15.41 -7.32 9.51
N LYS A 463 -14.98 -6.24 10.17
CA LYS A 463 -14.49 -5.04 9.49
C LYS A 463 -13.17 -5.32 8.75
N SER A 464 -12.15 -5.85 9.46
CA SER A 464 -10.81 -6.10 8.89
C SER A 464 -10.15 -7.35 9.46
N GLY A 465 -9.84 -7.39 10.76
CA GLY A 465 -9.21 -8.50 11.46
C GLY A 465 -10.19 -9.27 12.35
N GLU A 466 -9.73 -10.35 12.92
CA GLU A 466 -10.49 -11.11 13.90
C GLU A 466 -10.96 -10.21 15.07
N GLY A 467 -12.17 -10.42 15.54
CA GLY A 467 -12.77 -9.64 16.63
C GLY A 467 -13.30 -8.25 16.23
N SER A 468 -13.12 -7.79 14.98
CA SER A 468 -13.62 -6.48 14.52
C SER A 468 -15.07 -6.54 14.03
N TYR A 469 -15.96 -7.10 14.82
CA TYR A 469 -17.38 -7.24 14.50
C TYR A 469 -18.12 -5.90 14.60
N TYR A 470 -19.07 -5.66 13.69
CA TYR A 470 -19.99 -4.53 13.79
C TYR A 470 -21.21 -4.84 14.64
N LEU A 471 -21.64 -6.09 14.65
CA LEU A 471 -22.80 -6.54 15.41
C LEU A 471 -22.32 -7.28 16.66
N GLY A 472 -22.73 -6.81 17.84
CA GLY A 472 -22.43 -7.46 19.12
C GLY A 472 -23.33 -8.64 19.44
N GLY A 473 -24.33 -8.92 18.60
CA GLY A 473 -25.31 -10.00 18.76
C GLY A 473 -26.71 -9.60 18.29
N TYR A 474 -27.68 -10.47 18.54
CA TYR A 474 -29.09 -10.25 18.22
C TYR A 474 -29.87 -9.74 19.45
N ASN A 475 -30.74 -8.75 19.24
CA ASN A 475 -31.62 -8.24 20.30
C ASN A 475 -32.72 -9.24 20.71
N LYS A 476 -33.05 -10.20 19.85
CA LYS A 476 -33.98 -11.27 20.10
C LYS A 476 -33.30 -12.61 19.84
N GLN A 477 -33.50 -13.58 20.72
CA GLN A 477 -33.04 -14.95 20.47
C GLN A 477 -33.65 -15.46 19.17
N LYS A 478 -32.84 -16.03 18.26
CA LYS A 478 -33.39 -16.81 17.15
C LYS A 478 -34.24 -17.89 17.76
N ARG A 479 -35.56 -17.90 17.44
CA ARG A 479 -36.41 -19.05 17.79
C ARG A 479 -35.85 -20.24 17.02
N GLU A 480 -35.23 -21.18 17.73
CA GLU A 480 -34.90 -22.47 17.17
C GLU A 480 -36.23 -23.15 16.82
N GLY A 481 -36.47 -23.49 15.55
CA GLY A 481 -37.56 -24.35 15.08
C GLY A 481 -38.92 -23.73 15.12
N GLY A 482 -39.23 -22.81 14.24
CA GLY A 482 -40.61 -22.53 13.76
C GLY A 482 -40.78 -23.17 12.39
N SER A 483 -41.60 -24.23 12.30
CA SER A 483 -42.02 -24.81 11.02
C SER A 483 -42.51 -23.73 10.07
N LYS A 484 -42.10 -23.85 8.80
CA LYS A 484 -42.78 -23.17 7.70
C LYS A 484 -44.22 -23.72 7.65
N ASP A 485 -45.15 -23.03 8.28
CA ASP A 485 -46.54 -23.04 7.94
C ASP A 485 -47.19 -21.88 8.67
N GLU A 486 -48.02 -21.14 7.96
CA GLU A 486 -48.85 -19.99 8.33
C GLU A 486 -48.21 -18.57 8.21
N ILE A 487 -48.31 -17.93 7.12
CA ILE A 487 -49.28 -17.01 6.48
C ILE A 487 -48.71 -16.54 5.14
#